data_3052651ad5c92d483f6176dea7f387a6
#
_entry.id   3052651ad5c92d483f6176dea7f387a6
#
_cell.length_a   1.000
_cell.length_b   1.000
_cell.length_c   1.000
_cell.angle_alpha   90.00
_cell.angle_beta   90.00
_cell.angle_gamma   90.00
#
_symmetry.space_group_name_H-M   'P 1'
#
loop_
_entity.id
_entity.type
_entity.pdbx_description
1 polymer ?
#
loop_
_entity_poly.entity_id
_entity_poly.type
_entity_poly.pdbx_seq_one_letter_code
_entity_poly.pdbx_strand_id
1 'polypeptide(L)'
;GLTGCLSFINLKFKGSKIHSSSSTCEDAINFINVSGQVSNIDVKNAYSDGLDVDFSNVYIDKIKISSAKNDCVDVSFGKYFFKELELFDCGDKALSIGEKSVLKLDKITIDNANIGIASKDSSIALAKIAKLKNLKTCLAAYNKKQEFSGGVIKIKDFECIIYDKKINFDFQSTISINNEL
;
A
#
# COMPACT_ATOMS: atom_id res chain seq x y z
N GLY A 1 -14.73 -13.64 -6.82
CA GLY A 1 -14.46 -13.61 -8.26
C GLY A 1 -13.09 -13.00 -8.52
N LEU A 2 -12.57 -13.15 -9.74
CA LEU A 2 -11.34 -12.44 -10.13
C LEU A 2 -11.70 -11.00 -10.43
N THR A 3 -11.05 -10.06 -9.75
CA THR A 3 -11.33 -8.63 -9.83
C THR A 3 -10.33 -7.90 -10.74
N GLY A 4 -9.14 -8.52 -10.96
CA GLY A 4 -8.05 -7.91 -11.71
C GLY A 4 -8.16 -8.04 -13.22
N CYS A 5 -7.80 -6.97 -13.94
CA CYS A 5 -7.54 -7.04 -15.38
C CYS A 5 -6.35 -7.96 -15.69
N LEU A 6 -5.32 -7.91 -14.85
CA LEU A 6 -4.20 -8.84 -14.81
C LEU A 6 -4.22 -9.57 -13.48
N SER A 7 -4.66 -10.84 -13.46
CA SER A 7 -4.70 -11.64 -12.23
C SER A 7 -3.63 -12.73 -12.27
N PHE A 8 -2.81 -12.79 -11.20
CA PHE A 8 -1.77 -13.79 -11.01
C PHE A 8 -2.12 -14.60 -9.76
N ILE A 9 -2.30 -15.91 -9.92
CA ILE A 9 -2.82 -16.79 -8.86
C ILE A 9 -1.91 -18.00 -8.70
N ASN A 10 -1.56 -18.32 -7.43
CA ASN A 10 -0.73 -19.50 -7.10
C ASN A 10 0.59 -19.54 -7.88
N LEU A 11 1.25 -18.40 -8.05
CA LEU A 11 2.43 -18.24 -8.89
C LEU A 11 3.66 -17.85 -8.05
N LYS A 12 4.84 -18.30 -8.48
CA LYS A 12 6.11 -17.85 -7.95
C LYS A 12 6.85 -16.99 -8.98
N PHE A 13 7.00 -15.70 -8.67
CA PHE A 13 7.75 -14.76 -9.51
C PHE A 13 9.27 -14.95 -9.40
N LYS A 14 9.97 -14.67 -10.50
CA LYS A 14 11.44 -14.72 -10.60
C LYS A 14 11.97 -13.46 -11.30
N GLY A 15 11.74 -12.28 -10.72
CA GLY A 15 12.22 -11.01 -11.28
C GLY A 15 11.38 -10.46 -12.43
N SER A 16 10.07 -10.64 -12.39
CA SER A 16 9.15 -10.19 -13.45
C SER A 16 8.97 -8.68 -13.46
N LYS A 17 8.65 -8.14 -14.63
CA LYS A 17 8.17 -6.76 -14.82
C LYS A 17 6.73 -6.81 -15.31
N ILE A 18 5.85 -6.02 -14.69
CA ILE A 18 4.42 -6.01 -14.98
C ILE A 18 4.00 -4.56 -15.26
N HIS A 19 3.25 -4.37 -16.32
CA HIS A 19 2.70 -3.07 -16.69
C HIS A 19 1.21 -3.18 -16.99
N SER A 20 0.43 -2.22 -16.49
CA SER A 20 -0.99 -2.05 -16.80
C SER A 20 -1.29 -0.59 -17.11
N SER A 21 -2.09 -0.34 -18.14
CA SER A 21 -2.46 1.01 -18.53
C SER A 21 -3.94 1.07 -18.90
N SER A 22 -4.63 2.08 -18.35
CA SER A 22 -6.05 2.32 -18.66
C SER A 22 -6.96 1.12 -18.40
N SER A 23 -6.79 0.46 -17.25
CA SER A 23 -7.61 -0.67 -16.83
C SER A 23 -9.04 -0.25 -16.56
N THR A 24 -9.99 -1.15 -16.84
CA THR A 24 -11.44 -0.96 -16.59
C THR A 24 -12.00 -1.94 -15.57
N CYS A 25 -11.15 -2.79 -14.99
CA CYS A 25 -11.50 -3.74 -13.94
C CYS A 25 -11.45 -3.08 -12.55
N GLU A 26 -11.95 -3.77 -11.52
CA GLU A 26 -11.86 -3.34 -10.13
C GLU A 26 -10.40 -3.15 -9.74
N ASP A 27 -9.52 -4.12 -10.05
CA ASP A 27 -8.08 -3.97 -9.88
C ASP A 27 -7.37 -3.92 -11.23
N ALA A 28 -6.41 -3.04 -11.42
CA ALA A 28 -5.57 -3.07 -12.62
C ALA A 28 -4.70 -4.34 -12.61
N ILE A 29 -4.13 -4.66 -11.44
CA ILE A 29 -3.33 -5.88 -11.20
C ILE A 29 -3.80 -6.49 -9.88
N ASN A 30 -4.07 -7.80 -9.89
CA ASN A 30 -4.43 -8.56 -8.69
C ASN A 30 -3.50 -9.77 -8.51
N PHE A 31 -2.93 -9.91 -7.31
CA PHE A 31 -2.09 -11.02 -6.89
C PHE A 31 -2.79 -11.83 -5.80
N ILE A 32 -2.99 -13.13 -6.00
CA ILE A 32 -3.60 -14.02 -5.03
C ILE A 32 -2.68 -15.22 -4.77
N ASN A 33 -2.25 -15.40 -3.52
CA ASN A 33 -1.38 -16.51 -3.12
C ASN A 33 -0.12 -16.64 -3.99
N VAL A 34 0.54 -15.51 -4.22
CA VAL A 34 1.80 -15.47 -5.00
C VAL A 34 3.01 -15.32 -4.07
N SER A 35 4.18 -15.65 -4.60
CA SER A 35 5.45 -15.54 -3.86
C SER A 35 6.61 -15.15 -4.77
N GLY A 36 7.77 -14.90 -4.19
CA GLY A 36 9.00 -14.63 -4.92
C GLY A 36 9.26 -13.15 -5.15
N GLN A 37 9.96 -12.83 -6.24
CA GLN A 37 10.42 -11.47 -6.54
C GLN A 37 9.80 -10.91 -7.81
N VAL A 38 9.31 -9.67 -7.72
CA VAL A 38 8.89 -8.83 -8.85
C VAL A 38 9.83 -7.63 -8.93
N SER A 39 10.45 -7.41 -10.09
CA SER A 39 11.39 -6.32 -10.25
C SER A 39 10.69 -4.96 -10.44
N ASN A 40 9.59 -4.92 -11.15
CA ASN A 40 8.88 -3.67 -11.41
C ASN A 40 7.39 -3.89 -11.64
N ILE A 41 6.59 -3.03 -11.02
CA ILE A 41 5.17 -2.85 -11.32
C ILE A 41 4.95 -1.39 -11.72
N ASP A 42 4.37 -1.16 -12.88
CA ASP A 42 4.01 0.18 -13.37
C ASP A 42 2.53 0.18 -13.79
N VAL A 43 1.72 0.96 -13.10
CA VAL A 43 0.28 1.10 -13.38
C VAL A 43 -0.04 2.54 -13.71
N LYS A 44 -0.82 2.75 -14.77
CA LYS A 44 -1.32 4.07 -15.18
C LYS A 44 -2.83 4.03 -15.40
N ASN A 45 -3.54 4.99 -14.84
CA ASN A 45 -4.98 5.18 -15.03
C ASN A 45 -5.80 3.91 -14.69
N ALA A 46 -5.71 3.44 -13.44
CA ALA A 46 -6.57 2.38 -12.94
C ALA A 46 -8.00 2.90 -12.70
N TYR A 47 -9.01 2.10 -13.11
CA TYR A 47 -10.42 2.45 -12.97
C TYR A 47 -10.86 2.48 -11.50
N SER A 48 -10.34 1.58 -10.66
CA SER A 48 -10.50 1.58 -9.21
C SER A 48 -9.14 1.40 -8.57
N ASP A 49 -8.73 0.18 -8.17
CA ASP A 49 -7.46 -0.06 -7.50
C ASP A 49 -6.30 -0.30 -8.48
N GLY A 50 -5.12 0.18 -8.14
CA GLY A 50 -3.93 -0.01 -8.98
C GLY A 50 -3.33 -1.40 -8.84
N LEU A 51 -3.05 -1.81 -7.61
CA LEU A 51 -2.49 -3.12 -7.27
C LEU A 51 -3.15 -3.65 -5.99
N ASP A 52 -3.79 -4.80 -6.09
CA ASP A 52 -4.32 -5.55 -4.96
C ASP A 52 -3.53 -6.85 -4.75
N VAL A 53 -3.13 -7.15 -3.50
CA VAL A 53 -2.26 -8.30 -3.18
C VAL A 53 -2.76 -9.04 -1.94
N ASP A 54 -3.31 -10.24 -2.16
CA ASP A 54 -3.89 -11.06 -1.12
C ASP A 54 -3.09 -12.34 -0.84
N PHE A 55 -3.04 -12.76 0.43
CA PHE A 55 -2.50 -14.06 0.88
C PHE A 55 -1.10 -14.37 0.35
N SER A 56 -0.27 -13.36 0.15
CA SER A 56 0.96 -13.46 -0.63
C SER A 56 2.21 -13.18 0.20
N ASN A 57 3.36 -13.65 -0.29
CA ASN A 57 4.66 -13.38 0.30
C ASN A 57 5.61 -12.93 -0.81
N VAL A 58 5.65 -11.64 -1.09
CA VAL A 58 6.41 -11.09 -2.23
C VAL A 58 7.39 -10.01 -1.81
N TYR A 59 8.50 -10.00 -2.53
CA TYR A 59 9.47 -8.93 -2.57
C TYR A 59 9.29 -8.16 -3.88
N ILE A 60 9.08 -6.84 -3.81
CA ILE A 60 8.95 -5.99 -5.00
C ILE A 60 10.00 -4.88 -4.95
N ASP A 61 10.84 -4.79 -5.98
CA ASP A 61 11.88 -3.77 -6.03
C ASP A 61 11.32 -2.39 -6.27
N LYS A 62 10.39 -2.23 -7.23
CA LYS A 62 9.77 -0.94 -7.53
C LYS A 62 8.28 -1.09 -7.87
N ILE A 63 7.48 -0.23 -7.26
CA ILE A 63 6.07 -0.03 -7.61
C ILE A 63 5.90 1.45 -7.98
N LYS A 64 5.37 1.69 -9.17
CA LYS A 64 4.94 3.03 -9.59
C LYS A 64 3.50 2.98 -10.03
N ILE A 65 2.65 3.77 -9.39
CA ILE A 65 1.24 3.91 -9.76
C ILE A 65 0.93 5.39 -9.96
N SER A 66 0.41 5.70 -11.12
CA SER A 66 0.01 7.05 -11.52
C SER A 66 -1.46 7.05 -11.87
N SER A 67 -2.29 7.62 -11.03
CA SER A 67 -3.74 7.69 -11.13
C SER A 67 -4.45 6.34 -10.94
N ALA A 68 -4.98 6.14 -9.74
CA ALA A 68 -6.00 5.13 -9.42
C ALA A 68 -7.22 5.85 -8.82
N LYS A 69 -8.43 5.47 -9.22
CA LYS A 69 -9.64 6.16 -8.74
C LYS A 69 -10.01 5.79 -7.30
N ASN A 70 -9.48 4.71 -6.77
CA ASN A 70 -9.63 4.27 -5.38
C ASN A 70 -8.24 4.11 -4.74
N ASP A 71 -7.82 2.92 -4.27
CA ASP A 71 -6.53 2.72 -3.64
C ASP A 71 -5.41 2.52 -4.68
N CYS A 72 -4.24 3.13 -4.51
CA CYS A 72 -3.12 2.83 -5.39
C CYS A 72 -2.58 1.42 -5.12
N VAL A 73 -2.34 1.07 -3.86
CA VAL A 73 -1.89 -0.27 -3.44
C VAL A 73 -2.72 -0.71 -2.23
N ASP A 74 -3.37 -1.86 -2.31
CA ASP A 74 -3.98 -2.56 -1.16
C ASP A 74 -3.31 -3.92 -0.95
N VAL A 75 -2.98 -4.25 0.30
CA VAL A 75 -2.38 -5.55 0.64
C VAL A 75 -3.09 -6.17 1.85
N SER A 76 -3.39 -7.47 1.79
CA SER A 76 -4.02 -8.19 2.87
C SER A 76 -3.45 -9.61 3.09
N PHE A 77 -3.54 -10.11 4.33
CA PHE A 77 -3.19 -11.49 4.74
C PHE A 77 -1.82 -11.98 4.28
N GLY A 78 -0.78 -11.16 4.30
CA GLY A 78 0.51 -11.57 3.77
C GLY A 78 1.74 -10.97 4.46
N LYS A 79 2.91 -11.30 3.93
CA LYS A 79 4.19 -10.70 4.30
C LYS A 79 4.82 -10.08 3.07
N TYR A 80 4.99 -8.79 3.12
CA TYR A 80 5.39 -7.97 1.99
C TYR A 80 6.68 -7.24 2.28
N PHE A 81 7.57 -7.21 1.30
CA PHE A 81 8.72 -6.32 1.32
C PHE A 81 8.73 -5.51 0.02
N PHE A 82 8.55 -4.19 0.14
CA PHE A 82 8.62 -3.27 -0.98
C PHE A 82 9.84 -2.36 -0.81
N LYS A 83 10.70 -2.31 -1.81
CA LYS A 83 11.90 -1.49 -1.74
C LYS A 83 11.60 -0.03 -2.05
N GLU A 84 10.94 0.26 -3.16
CA GLU A 84 10.58 1.62 -3.55
C GLU A 84 9.15 1.73 -4.07
N LEU A 85 8.36 2.64 -3.49
CA LEU A 85 7.02 2.98 -3.95
C LEU A 85 6.96 4.44 -4.38
N GLU A 86 6.38 4.68 -5.56
CA GLU A 86 6.04 6.00 -6.09
C GLU A 86 4.55 6.00 -6.44
N LEU A 87 3.73 6.68 -5.64
CA LEU A 87 2.27 6.64 -5.74
C LEU A 87 1.74 8.07 -5.94
N PHE A 88 1.03 8.27 -7.04
CA PHE A 88 0.54 9.58 -7.46
C PHE A 88 -0.95 9.51 -7.80
N ASP A 89 -1.71 10.53 -7.38
CA ASP A 89 -3.13 10.70 -7.71
C ASP A 89 -3.98 9.47 -7.34
N CYS A 90 -3.95 9.09 -6.07
CA CYS A 90 -4.74 7.99 -5.52
C CYS A 90 -6.05 8.53 -4.95
N GLY A 91 -7.20 8.02 -5.43
CA GLY A 91 -8.51 8.56 -5.10
C GLY A 91 -8.93 8.38 -3.64
N ASP A 92 -8.51 7.29 -2.99
CA ASP A 92 -8.72 7.08 -1.55
C ASP A 92 -7.39 6.90 -0.82
N LYS A 93 -6.82 5.71 -0.74
CA LYS A 93 -5.55 5.48 -0.03
C LYS A 93 -4.39 5.28 -1.01
N ALA A 94 -3.28 5.94 -0.77
CA ALA A 94 -2.10 5.64 -1.57
C ALA A 94 -1.55 4.24 -1.22
N LEU A 95 -1.43 3.92 0.06
CA LEU A 95 -1.03 2.59 0.54
C LEU A 95 -1.97 2.12 1.66
N SER A 96 -2.69 1.06 1.40
CA SER A 96 -3.62 0.39 2.32
C SER A 96 -3.04 -0.95 2.75
N ILE A 97 -2.89 -1.17 4.06
CA ILE A 97 -2.40 -2.41 4.64
C ILE A 97 -3.48 -2.95 5.58
N GLY A 98 -4.03 -4.11 5.25
CA GLY A 98 -5.15 -4.74 5.96
C GLY A 98 -4.86 -6.14 6.48
N GLU A 99 -5.80 -6.67 7.18
CA GLU A 99 -6.00 -8.02 7.69
C GLU A 99 -4.71 -8.81 7.98
N LYS A 100 -4.12 -8.57 9.16
CA LYS A 100 -2.93 -9.29 9.65
C LYS A 100 -1.68 -9.23 8.73
N SER A 101 -1.67 -8.30 7.78
CA SER A 101 -0.51 -8.12 6.90
C SER A 101 0.68 -7.53 7.65
N VAL A 102 1.87 -7.93 7.24
CA VAL A 102 3.12 -7.29 7.67
C VAL A 102 3.84 -6.76 6.43
N LEU A 103 3.90 -5.45 6.32
CA LEU A 103 4.63 -4.78 5.25
C LEU A 103 5.91 -4.14 5.80
N LYS A 104 7.05 -4.48 5.19
CA LYS A 104 8.32 -3.76 5.35
C LYS A 104 8.59 -2.96 4.08
N LEU A 105 9.03 -1.72 4.25
CA LEU A 105 9.15 -0.75 3.18
C LEU A 105 10.41 0.09 3.35
N ASP A 106 11.27 0.15 2.33
CA ASP A 106 12.46 0.98 2.40
C ASP A 106 12.14 2.45 2.14
N LYS A 107 11.45 2.75 1.03
CA LYS A 107 11.13 4.13 0.67
C LYS A 107 9.78 4.24 0.00
N ILE A 108 8.99 5.23 0.43
CA ILE A 108 7.74 5.60 -0.22
C ILE A 108 7.68 7.10 -0.48
N THR A 109 7.22 7.44 -1.68
CA THR A 109 6.87 8.80 -2.08
C THR A 109 5.41 8.82 -2.51
N ILE A 110 4.62 9.70 -1.89
CA ILE A 110 3.20 9.87 -2.19
C ILE A 110 2.92 11.34 -2.51
N ASP A 111 2.19 11.57 -3.59
CA ASP A 111 1.68 12.90 -3.93
C ASP A 111 0.21 12.77 -4.38
N ASN A 112 -0.67 13.40 -3.64
CA ASN A 112 -2.11 13.46 -3.84
C ASN A 112 -2.86 12.15 -3.55
N ALA A 113 -3.49 12.11 -2.35
CA ALA A 113 -4.43 11.07 -1.93
C ALA A 113 -5.33 11.59 -0.80
N ASN A 114 -6.44 10.88 -0.51
CA ASN A 114 -7.19 11.15 0.72
C ASN A 114 -6.38 10.70 1.95
N ILE A 115 -5.82 9.48 1.93
CA ILE A 115 -4.97 8.94 2.99
C ILE A 115 -3.65 8.48 2.39
N GLY A 116 -2.54 8.92 2.96
CA GLY A 116 -1.22 8.51 2.50
C GLY A 116 -0.94 7.04 2.81
N ILE A 117 -0.80 6.69 4.09
CA ILE A 117 -0.57 5.32 4.54
C ILE A 117 -1.64 4.95 5.55
N ALA A 118 -2.38 3.87 5.29
CA ALA A 118 -3.37 3.30 6.20
C ALA A 118 -2.94 1.90 6.65
N SER A 119 -2.88 1.65 7.97
CA SER A 119 -2.71 0.32 8.55
C SER A 119 -3.95 -0.04 9.36
N LYS A 120 -4.60 -1.15 9.03
CA LYS A 120 -5.90 -1.53 9.60
C LYS A 120 -5.93 -3.03 9.95
N ASP A 121 -6.86 -3.41 10.83
CA ASP A 121 -7.24 -4.80 11.04
C ASP A 121 -6.07 -5.74 11.41
N SER A 122 -5.36 -5.40 12.49
CA SER A 122 -4.20 -6.14 13.01
C SER A 122 -2.98 -6.16 12.07
N SER A 123 -2.90 -5.22 11.13
CA SER A 123 -1.74 -5.11 10.23
C SER A 123 -0.60 -4.28 10.82
N ILE A 124 0.58 -4.45 10.26
CA ILE A 124 1.82 -3.76 10.69
C ILE A 124 2.53 -3.20 9.46
N ALA A 125 2.72 -1.89 9.44
CA ALA A 125 3.51 -1.16 8.46
C ALA A 125 4.82 -0.67 9.08
N LEU A 126 5.95 -1.08 8.52
CA LEU A 126 7.29 -0.69 8.95
C LEU A 126 8.01 -0.01 7.78
N ALA A 127 8.19 1.31 7.84
CA ALA A 127 8.84 2.07 6.77
C ALA A 127 10.15 2.71 7.25
N LYS A 128 11.19 2.72 6.40
CA LYS A 128 12.41 3.46 6.66
C LYS A 128 12.25 4.93 6.32
N ILE A 129 11.81 5.24 5.11
CA ILE A 129 11.66 6.62 4.62
C ILE A 129 10.27 6.79 4.01
N ALA A 130 9.53 7.79 4.48
CA ALA A 130 8.23 8.16 3.92
C ALA A 130 8.19 9.68 3.65
N LYS A 131 8.02 10.05 2.37
CA LYS A 131 7.84 11.43 1.91
C LYS A 131 6.47 11.59 1.27
N LEU A 132 5.63 12.37 1.92
CA LEU A 132 4.21 12.49 1.61
C LEU A 132 3.84 13.94 1.35
N LYS A 133 2.93 14.17 0.42
CA LYS A 133 2.53 15.51 0.05
C LYS A 133 1.10 15.53 -0.51
N ASN A 134 0.39 16.65 -0.32
CA ASN A 134 -0.97 16.89 -0.83
C ASN A 134 -1.98 15.82 -0.36
N LEU A 135 -2.18 15.70 0.94
CA LEU A 135 -3.01 14.66 1.55
C LEU A 135 -4.11 15.26 2.44
N LYS A 136 -5.27 14.62 2.54
CA LYS A 136 -6.19 14.92 3.63
C LYS A 136 -5.67 14.37 4.95
N THR A 137 -5.19 13.11 4.97
CA THR A 137 -4.56 12.50 6.14
C THR A 137 -3.25 11.83 5.75
N CYS A 138 -2.15 12.17 6.44
CA CYS A 138 -0.86 11.55 6.11
C CYS A 138 -0.81 10.08 6.54
N LEU A 139 -1.11 9.81 7.81
CA LEU A 139 -1.06 8.46 8.40
C LEU A 139 -2.37 8.15 9.10
N ALA A 140 -2.94 6.98 8.85
CA ALA A 140 -4.12 6.47 9.53
C ALA A 140 -3.91 5.05 10.04
N ALA A 141 -4.25 4.78 11.32
CA ALA A 141 -4.24 3.44 11.87
C ALA A 141 -5.56 3.18 12.62
N TYR A 142 -6.27 2.11 12.26
CA TYR A 142 -7.59 1.88 12.82
C TYR A 142 -8.06 0.41 12.68
N ASN A 143 -9.04 0.06 13.49
CA ASN A 143 -9.82 -1.16 13.33
C ASN A 143 -11.01 -0.89 12.41
N LYS A 144 -11.15 -1.64 11.32
CA LYS A 144 -12.28 -1.56 10.39
C LYS A 144 -13.24 -2.74 10.57
N LYS A 145 -12.70 -3.93 10.81
CA LYS A 145 -13.45 -5.18 10.92
C LYS A 145 -13.40 -5.68 12.36
N GLN A 146 -14.57 -5.94 12.95
CA GLN A 146 -14.73 -6.26 14.38
C GLN A 146 -13.91 -7.47 14.88
N GLU A 147 -13.61 -8.41 14.01
CA GLU A 147 -12.83 -9.61 14.32
C GLU A 147 -11.32 -9.38 14.44
N PHE A 148 -10.83 -8.18 14.12
CA PHE A 148 -9.43 -7.80 14.23
C PHE A 148 -9.22 -6.74 15.32
N SER A 149 -7.98 -6.44 15.60
CA SER A 149 -7.53 -5.31 16.40
C SER A 149 -7.12 -4.13 15.52
N GLY A 150 -6.63 -3.05 16.10
CA GLY A 150 -6.15 -1.89 15.37
C GLY A 150 -4.90 -2.15 14.53
N GLY A 151 -4.51 -1.17 13.74
CA GLY A 151 -3.30 -1.19 12.90
C GLY A 151 -2.09 -0.60 13.61
N VAL A 152 -0.90 -0.93 13.11
CA VAL A 152 0.38 -0.39 13.61
C VAL A 152 1.15 0.24 12.46
N ILE A 153 1.61 1.49 12.63
CA ILE A 153 2.53 2.16 11.71
C ILE A 153 3.80 2.57 12.48
N LYS A 154 4.97 2.17 11.97
CA LYS A 154 6.27 2.63 12.48
C LYS A 154 7.10 3.16 11.31
N ILE A 155 7.53 4.43 11.41
CA ILE A 155 8.34 5.07 10.36
C ILE A 155 9.58 5.68 11.00
N LYS A 156 10.74 5.45 10.38
CA LYS A 156 11.99 6.02 10.87
C LYS A 156 12.12 7.49 10.43
N ASP A 157 12.18 7.76 9.13
CA ASP A 157 12.31 9.10 8.57
C ASP A 157 11.00 9.50 7.91
N PHE A 158 10.29 10.48 8.49
CA PHE A 158 8.96 10.87 8.06
C PHE A 158 8.87 12.37 7.74
N GLU A 159 8.41 12.64 6.53
CA GLU A 159 8.05 13.98 6.08
C GLU A 159 6.65 13.96 5.47
N CYS A 160 5.78 14.86 5.90
CA CYS A 160 4.49 15.10 5.26
C CYS A 160 4.22 16.60 5.18
N ILE A 161 3.97 17.10 3.98
CA ILE A 161 3.72 18.51 3.70
C ILE A 161 2.40 18.69 2.93
N ILE A 162 1.73 19.80 3.14
CA ILE A 162 0.42 20.12 2.53
C ILE A 162 -0.61 19.02 2.86
N TYR A 163 -1.15 19.09 4.07
CA TYR A 163 -2.13 18.13 4.57
C TYR A 163 -3.18 18.80 5.47
N ASP A 164 -4.35 18.17 5.62
CA ASP A 164 -5.36 18.62 6.59
C ASP A 164 -5.09 18.01 7.97
N LYS A 165 -4.75 16.71 8.03
CA LYS A 165 -4.47 15.99 9.27
C LYS A 165 -3.20 15.15 9.14
N LYS A 166 -2.23 15.32 10.06
CA LYS A 166 -0.96 14.58 10.02
C LYS A 166 -1.13 13.11 10.45
N ILE A 167 -1.86 12.86 11.53
CA ILE A 167 -2.02 11.53 12.12
C ILE A 167 -3.46 11.33 12.56
N ASN A 168 -4.05 10.17 12.24
CA ASN A 168 -5.37 9.73 12.69
C ASN A 168 -5.29 8.27 13.16
N PHE A 169 -5.69 7.97 14.39
CA PHE A 169 -5.73 6.59 14.88
C PHE A 169 -6.77 6.40 15.98
N ASP A 170 -7.27 5.18 16.12
CA ASP A 170 -8.18 4.78 17.19
C ASP A 170 -7.41 4.24 18.43
N PHE A 171 -8.14 3.92 19.48
CA PHE A 171 -7.56 3.49 20.77
C PHE A 171 -6.87 2.10 20.72
N GLN A 172 -7.13 1.29 19.69
CA GLN A 172 -6.52 -0.03 19.51
C GLN A 172 -5.27 0.02 18.62
N SER A 173 -4.97 1.16 18.05
CA SER A 173 -3.93 1.34 17.04
C SER A 173 -2.73 2.13 17.56
N THR A 174 -1.61 2.00 16.87
CA THR A 174 -0.37 2.70 17.23
C THR A 174 0.31 3.29 16.00
N ILE A 175 0.70 4.56 16.10
CA ILE A 175 1.57 5.22 15.12
C ILE A 175 2.80 5.76 15.85
N SER A 176 3.99 5.32 15.46
CA SER A 176 5.25 5.83 15.97
C SER A 176 6.16 6.32 14.85
N ILE A 177 6.69 7.52 15.05
CA ILE A 177 7.63 8.18 14.14
C ILE A 177 8.89 8.42 14.95
N ASN A 178 9.97 7.74 14.60
CA ASN A 178 11.25 7.87 15.27
C ASN A 178 12.23 8.53 14.31
N ASN A 179 12.31 9.85 14.37
CA ASN A 179 13.40 10.56 13.69
C ASN A 179 14.74 10.38 14.44
N GLU A 180 14.76 9.61 15.53
CA GLU A 180 15.94 9.30 16.34
C GLU A 180 16.10 7.78 16.49
N LEU A 181 17.16 7.28 15.96
CA LEU A 181 17.90 6.10 16.39
C LEU A 181 19.34 6.53 16.57
#